data_ae6eb037f495bf287dc90e5af84c1461
#
_entry.id   ae6eb037f495bf287dc90e5af84c1461
#
_cell.length_a   1.000
_cell.length_b   1.000
_cell.length_c   1.000
_cell.angle_alpha   90.00
_cell.angle_beta   90.00
_cell.angle_gamma   90.00
#
_symmetry.space_group_name_H-M   'P 1'
#
loop_
_entity.id
_entity.type
_entity.pdbx_description
1 polymer ?
#
loop_
_entity_poly.entity_id
_entity_poly.type
_entity_poly.pdbx_seq_one_letter_code
_entity_poly.pdbx_strand_id
1 'polypeptide(L)'
;MEHSNFGKRFAGEIGIGELMDDLGNALSADPAPLMLGGGNPSHVPAVQALFRKRMEDILDQPDEFERLIGNYDTPQGAKRFIEALAELFRNEFGWDLGPENIALTNGSQNSFFYLFNLFAGRFGDNRRKQVLLPLAPEYIGYAEVGLEKDFFRANRPGIARLEDHLFKYQVDFDSLQVTDEVGAICFSRPTNPTGNVVTDEEVAGLRQLANQHGVPLIIDNAYGTPFPNIIYEDVQPVWDDNTIVCMSLSKLGLPSLRTGIVIAREEVIRIVSKMTSVFSLAPGGMGPALALDMVKSGEITRISREVVRPFYEAKAKRAVAQLQREMAGLPFAIHKPEGALFLWLWFEGLPISTRELYERLKQKGVLVVSGHYFFPGLDEDWPHKDECIRVTYAQDDKVVEKGLSLIASEIREIHSQA
;
A
#
# COMPACT_ATOMS: atom_id res chain seq x y z
N MET A 1 26.05 22.90 -8.23
CA MET A 1 25.99 21.92 -9.34
C MET A 1 24.64 22.07 -10.02
N GLU A 2 24.57 22.11 -11.35
CA GLU A 2 23.30 22.17 -12.06
C GLU A 2 22.72 20.76 -12.22
N HIS A 3 21.40 20.61 -12.04
CA HIS A 3 20.69 19.34 -12.17
C HIS A 3 19.76 19.37 -13.37
N SER A 4 19.52 18.20 -13.99
CA SER A 4 18.49 18.03 -15.00
C SER A 4 17.10 18.33 -14.40
N ASN A 5 16.08 18.53 -15.26
CA ASN A 5 14.70 18.72 -14.77
C ASN A 5 14.20 17.56 -13.93
N PHE A 6 14.58 16.33 -14.26
CA PHE A 6 14.28 15.16 -13.44
C PHE A 6 14.99 15.23 -12.08
N GLY A 7 16.31 15.56 -12.05
CA GLY A 7 17.05 15.67 -10.79
C GLY A 7 16.56 16.80 -9.88
N LYS A 8 16.10 17.92 -10.46
CA LYS A 8 15.53 19.05 -9.70
C LYS A 8 14.28 18.68 -8.90
N ARG A 9 13.50 17.67 -9.33
CA ARG A 9 12.32 17.20 -8.60
C ARG A 9 12.68 16.58 -7.25
N PHE A 10 13.86 15.94 -7.17
CA PHE A 10 14.34 15.25 -5.96
C PHE A 10 15.35 16.09 -5.16
N ALA A 11 15.69 17.27 -5.63
CA ALA A 11 16.59 18.20 -4.93
C ALA A 11 15.85 19.10 -3.91
N GLY A 12 14.53 19.13 -3.95
CA GLY A 12 13.65 19.81 -3.01
C GLY A 12 13.02 18.85 -2.00
N GLU A 13 12.22 19.41 -1.11
CA GLU A 13 11.40 18.62 -0.19
C GLU A 13 10.30 17.88 -0.96
N ILE A 14 10.15 16.58 -0.67
CA ILE A 14 9.09 15.73 -1.18
C ILE A 14 8.41 15.04 0.00
N GLY A 15 7.06 14.97 -0.01
CA GLY A 15 6.29 14.52 1.16
C GLY A 15 6.69 13.14 1.70
N ILE A 16 6.99 12.18 0.82
CA ILE A 16 7.51 10.87 1.26
C ILE A 16 8.94 10.99 1.81
N GLY A 17 9.76 11.91 1.29
CA GLY A 17 11.12 12.16 1.80
C GLY A 17 11.11 12.71 3.22
N GLU A 18 10.32 13.75 3.50
CA GLU A 18 10.15 14.29 4.86
C GLU A 18 9.72 13.21 5.86
N LEU A 19 8.73 12.40 5.47
CA LEU A 19 8.28 11.28 6.30
C LEU A 19 9.40 10.27 6.55
N MET A 20 10.18 9.90 5.54
CA MET A 20 11.27 8.92 5.67
C MET A 20 12.43 9.48 6.50
N ASP A 21 12.73 10.77 6.39
CA ASP A 21 13.75 11.45 7.20
C ASP A 21 13.34 11.50 8.67
N ASP A 22 12.09 11.87 8.96
CA ASP A 22 11.56 11.87 10.32
C ASP A 22 11.55 10.46 10.93
N LEU A 23 11.12 9.45 10.17
CA LEU A 23 11.16 8.05 10.62
C LEU A 23 12.60 7.56 10.83
N GLY A 24 13.52 7.93 9.94
CA GLY A 24 14.94 7.57 10.04
C GLY A 24 15.60 8.21 11.27
N ASN A 25 15.35 9.50 11.49
CA ASN A 25 15.86 10.23 12.67
C ASN A 25 15.28 9.67 13.98
N ALA A 26 14.01 9.28 13.97
CA ALA A 26 13.34 8.69 15.13
C ALA A 26 13.93 7.35 15.55
N LEU A 27 14.41 6.53 14.60
CA LEU A 27 15.09 5.26 14.91
C LEU A 27 16.39 5.45 15.71
N SER A 28 17.00 6.62 15.63
CA SER A 28 18.28 6.96 16.31
C SER A 28 18.07 7.86 17.53
N ALA A 29 16.85 8.26 17.86
CA ALA A 29 16.55 9.15 18.97
C ALA A 29 16.51 8.41 20.33
N ASP A 30 16.96 9.08 21.39
CA ASP A 30 16.87 8.61 22.78
C ASP A 30 16.25 9.71 23.65
N PRO A 31 15.07 9.51 24.26
CA PRO A 31 14.20 8.34 24.08
C PRO A 31 13.59 8.24 22.69
N ALA A 32 13.40 7.01 22.22
CA ALA A 32 12.74 6.78 20.94
C ALA A 32 11.26 7.22 20.98
N PRO A 33 10.77 7.96 19.97
CA PRO A 33 9.37 8.36 19.91
C PRO A 33 8.44 7.16 19.65
N LEU A 34 7.16 7.33 19.96
CA LEU A 34 6.11 6.37 19.63
C LEU A 34 5.83 6.44 18.12
N MET A 35 6.27 5.41 17.39
CA MET A 35 6.29 5.35 15.93
C MET A 35 4.93 4.93 15.36
N LEU A 36 3.93 5.81 15.39
CA LEU A 36 2.60 5.54 14.82
C LEU A 36 2.46 5.99 13.35
N GLY A 37 3.50 6.57 12.75
CA GLY A 37 3.54 6.97 11.35
C GLY A 37 4.10 5.89 10.41
N GLY A 38 4.79 4.88 10.92
CA GLY A 38 5.49 3.88 10.11
C GLY A 38 4.58 2.89 9.37
N GLY A 39 5.09 2.31 8.29
CA GLY A 39 4.40 1.30 7.47
C GLY A 39 4.95 -0.12 7.63
N ASN A 40 5.79 -0.39 8.63
CA ASN A 40 6.31 -1.72 8.86
C ASN A 40 5.22 -2.67 9.40
N PRO A 41 5.17 -3.92 8.91
CA PRO A 41 4.29 -4.93 9.47
C PRO A 41 4.73 -5.33 10.88
N SER A 42 3.80 -5.83 11.69
CA SER A 42 4.10 -6.46 12.97
C SER A 42 4.92 -7.74 12.77
N HIS A 43 5.69 -8.08 13.79
CA HIS A 43 6.32 -9.38 13.86
C HIS A 43 5.31 -10.44 14.28
N VAL A 44 4.71 -11.15 13.32
CA VAL A 44 3.78 -12.26 13.57
C VAL A 44 4.59 -13.52 13.87
N PRO A 45 4.62 -14.04 15.11
CA PRO A 45 5.57 -15.09 15.51
C PRO A 45 5.49 -16.37 14.65
N ALA A 46 4.28 -16.82 14.32
CA ALA A 46 4.09 -18.01 13.50
C ALA A 46 4.65 -17.85 12.08
N VAL A 47 4.48 -16.66 11.47
CA VAL A 47 5.04 -16.35 10.13
C VAL A 47 6.56 -16.28 10.19
N GLN A 48 7.12 -15.65 11.22
CA GLN A 48 8.57 -15.56 11.40
C GLN A 48 9.21 -16.93 11.63
N ALA A 49 8.54 -17.82 12.37
CA ALA A 49 9.03 -19.19 12.57
C ALA A 49 9.15 -19.96 11.24
N LEU A 50 8.20 -19.79 10.32
CA LEU A 50 8.25 -20.41 8.99
C LEU A 50 9.43 -19.87 8.17
N PHE A 51 9.65 -18.56 8.15
CA PHE A 51 10.79 -17.98 7.42
C PHE A 51 12.13 -18.38 8.03
N ARG A 52 12.22 -18.45 9.37
CA ARG A 52 13.42 -18.95 10.06
C ARG A 52 13.71 -20.39 9.67
N LYS A 53 12.70 -21.25 9.75
CA LYS A 53 12.83 -22.66 9.38
C LYS A 53 13.29 -22.82 7.92
N ARG A 54 12.67 -22.05 6.99
CA ARG A 54 13.10 -22.10 5.57
C ARG A 54 14.53 -21.62 5.37
N MET A 55 14.99 -20.61 6.12
CA MET A 55 16.37 -20.16 6.07
C MET A 55 17.34 -21.27 6.54
N GLU A 56 16.99 -21.97 7.63
CA GLU A 56 17.76 -23.12 8.11
C GLU A 56 17.84 -24.21 7.02
N ASP A 57 16.71 -24.54 6.39
CA ASP A 57 16.66 -25.53 5.32
C ASP A 57 17.53 -25.13 4.10
N ILE A 58 17.57 -23.83 3.75
CA ILE A 58 18.44 -23.31 2.68
C ILE A 58 19.92 -23.49 3.03
N LEU A 59 20.30 -23.23 4.28
CA LEU A 59 21.69 -23.37 4.76
C LEU A 59 22.13 -24.84 4.85
N ASP A 60 21.20 -25.75 5.16
CA ASP A 60 21.46 -27.18 5.29
C ASP A 60 21.56 -27.91 3.94
N GLN A 61 21.07 -27.31 2.85
CA GLN A 61 21.14 -27.92 1.52
C GLN A 61 22.45 -27.56 0.79
N PRO A 62 23.16 -28.54 0.28
CA PRO A 62 24.40 -28.27 -0.49
C PRO A 62 24.14 -27.32 -1.66
N ASP A 63 24.97 -26.32 -1.80
CA ASP A 63 24.98 -25.33 -2.89
C ASP A 63 23.70 -24.46 -3.03
N GLU A 64 22.65 -24.59 -2.20
CA GLU A 64 21.44 -23.77 -2.34
C GLU A 64 21.72 -22.33 -1.90
N PHE A 65 22.39 -22.16 -0.77
CA PHE A 65 22.79 -20.84 -0.26
C PHE A 65 23.73 -20.12 -1.23
N GLU A 66 24.80 -20.81 -1.69
CA GLU A 66 25.79 -20.24 -2.60
C GLU A 66 25.17 -19.81 -3.92
N ARG A 67 24.23 -20.60 -4.47
CA ARG A 67 23.49 -20.23 -5.68
C ARG A 67 22.59 -19.04 -5.45
N LEU A 68 21.93 -18.96 -4.29
CA LEU A 68 21.01 -17.89 -3.95
C LEU A 68 21.69 -16.53 -3.84
N ILE A 69 22.92 -16.50 -3.29
CA ILE A 69 23.67 -15.25 -3.11
C ILE A 69 24.62 -14.95 -4.26
N GLY A 70 25.05 -15.95 -5.03
CA GLY A 70 26.09 -15.85 -6.03
C GLY A 70 25.64 -15.72 -7.48
N ASN A 71 24.35 -15.97 -7.77
CA ASN A 71 23.84 -15.96 -9.14
C ASN A 71 22.68 -14.97 -9.29
N TYR A 72 22.66 -14.26 -10.43
CA TYR A 72 21.48 -13.49 -10.81
C TYR A 72 20.34 -14.40 -11.30
N ASP A 73 19.14 -14.09 -10.92
CA ASP A 73 17.94 -14.60 -11.58
C ASP A 73 17.71 -13.93 -12.94
N THR A 74 16.66 -14.33 -13.65
CA THR A 74 16.27 -13.66 -14.89
C THR A 74 15.69 -12.26 -14.59
N PRO A 75 15.64 -11.34 -15.54
CA PRO A 75 14.96 -10.05 -15.35
C PRO A 75 13.47 -10.17 -14.99
N GLN A 76 12.84 -11.27 -15.34
CA GLN A 76 11.45 -11.58 -14.93
C GLN A 76 11.39 -11.98 -13.45
N GLY A 77 12.46 -12.50 -12.89
CA GLY A 77 12.59 -12.97 -11.51
C GLY A 77 12.89 -14.46 -11.37
N ALA A 78 12.82 -14.94 -10.15
CA ALA A 78 13.08 -16.33 -9.77
C ALA A 78 12.07 -17.29 -10.40
N LYS A 79 12.48 -18.02 -11.43
CA LYS A 79 11.62 -18.87 -12.27
C LYS A 79 10.80 -19.87 -11.45
N ARG A 80 11.42 -20.59 -10.52
CA ARG A 80 10.74 -21.59 -9.67
C ARG A 80 9.63 -20.97 -8.81
N PHE A 81 9.83 -19.74 -8.35
CA PHE A 81 8.83 -19.02 -7.55
C PHE A 81 7.67 -18.53 -8.43
N ILE A 82 7.96 -18.03 -9.63
CA ILE A 82 6.95 -17.61 -10.62
C ILE A 82 6.07 -18.79 -11.04
N GLU A 83 6.68 -19.94 -11.34
CA GLU A 83 5.96 -21.20 -11.68
C GLU A 83 5.03 -21.63 -10.53
N ALA A 84 5.55 -21.60 -9.28
CA ALA A 84 4.76 -21.94 -8.10
C ALA A 84 3.59 -20.97 -7.85
N LEU A 85 3.79 -19.65 -8.06
CA LEU A 85 2.71 -18.67 -7.97
C LEU A 85 1.64 -18.92 -9.03
N ALA A 86 2.03 -19.18 -10.29
CA ALA A 86 1.09 -19.47 -11.36
C ALA A 86 0.26 -20.72 -11.05
N GLU A 87 0.88 -21.77 -10.52
CA GLU A 87 0.18 -22.98 -10.09
C GLU A 87 -0.77 -22.70 -8.93
N LEU A 88 -0.35 -21.96 -7.90
CA LEU A 88 -1.19 -21.57 -6.78
C LEU A 88 -2.44 -20.82 -7.23
N PHE A 89 -2.28 -19.80 -8.08
CA PHE A 89 -3.41 -18.98 -8.55
C PHE A 89 -4.38 -19.76 -9.43
N ARG A 90 -3.90 -20.65 -10.30
CA ARG A 90 -4.77 -21.54 -11.07
C ARG A 90 -5.55 -22.50 -10.19
N ASN A 91 -4.88 -23.12 -9.20
CA ASN A 91 -5.50 -24.17 -8.39
C ASN A 91 -6.47 -23.60 -7.36
N GLU A 92 -6.15 -22.48 -6.72
CA GLU A 92 -6.98 -21.94 -5.64
C GLU A 92 -8.06 -20.96 -6.15
N PHE A 93 -7.80 -20.24 -7.24
CA PHE A 93 -8.69 -19.17 -7.71
C PHE A 93 -9.23 -19.36 -9.14
N GLY A 94 -8.78 -20.42 -9.82
CA GLY A 94 -9.22 -20.70 -11.19
C GLY A 94 -8.78 -19.64 -12.20
N TRP A 95 -7.74 -18.87 -11.92
CA TRP A 95 -7.24 -17.86 -12.84
C TRP A 95 -6.58 -18.50 -14.06
N ASP A 96 -6.98 -18.06 -15.25
CA ASP A 96 -6.38 -18.53 -16.51
C ASP A 96 -5.09 -17.76 -16.79
N LEU A 97 -4.01 -18.16 -16.12
CA LEU A 97 -2.69 -17.55 -16.25
C LEU A 97 -1.56 -18.58 -16.17
N GLY A 98 -0.41 -18.23 -16.75
CA GLY A 98 0.83 -18.99 -16.69
C GLY A 98 1.98 -18.18 -16.09
N PRO A 99 3.20 -18.77 -16.04
CA PRO A 99 4.41 -18.05 -15.64
C PRO A 99 4.69 -16.79 -16.47
N GLU A 100 4.25 -16.75 -17.71
CA GLU A 100 4.35 -15.58 -18.62
C GLU A 100 3.53 -14.38 -18.17
N ASN A 101 2.58 -14.60 -17.28
CA ASN A 101 1.72 -13.55 -16.71
C ASN A 101 2.25 -12.96 -15.40
N ILE A 102 3.41 -13.40 -14.93
CA ILE A 102 3.95 -13.00 -13.60
C ILE A 102 5.38 -12.48 -13.74
N ALA A 103 5.67 -11.31 -13.17
CA ALA A 103 7.02 -10.81 -13.00
C ALA A 103 7.27 -10.39 -11.55
N LEU A 104 8.51 -10.54 -11.09
CA LEU A 104 8.97 -10.03 -9.82
C LEU A 104 9.66 -8.67 -10.00
N THR A 105 9.64 -7.86 -8.95
CA THR A 105 10.28 -6.54 -8.90
C THR A 105 10.93 -6.32 -7.54
N ASN A 106 11.75 -5.27 -7.42
CA ASN A 106 12.35 -4.89 -6.14
C ASN A 106 11.36 -4.13 -5.23
N GLY A 107 10.25 -4.80 -4.89
CA GLY A 107 9.11 -4.29 -4.15
C GLY A 107 8.05 -3.66 -5.04
N SER A 108 6.80 -3.59 -4.56
CA SER A 108 5.66 -3.03 -5.31
C SER A 108 5.86 -1.54 -5.68
N GLN A 109 6.63 -0.77 -4.92
CA GLN A 109 7.01 0.60 -5.30
C GLN A 109 7.70 0.66 -6.66
N ASN A 110 8.57 -0.31 -6.94
CA ASN A 110 9.23 -0.44 -8.23
C ASN A 110 8.23 -0.86 -9.33
N SER A 111 7.27 -1.72 -8.99
CA SER A 111 6.18 -2.09 -9.90
C SER A 111 5.38 -0.87 -10.33
N PHE A 112 4.98 0.00 -9.39
CA PHE A 112 4.21 1.21 -9.69
C PHE A 112 5.01 2.21 -10.51
N PHE A 113 6.31 2.38 -10.24
CA PHE A 113 7.16 3.20 -11.09
C PHE A 113 7.14 2.71 -12.55
N TYR A 114 7.24 1.40 -12.77
CA TYR A 114 7.20 0.83 -14.12
C TYR A 114 5.81 0.99 -14.76
N LEU A 115 4.78 0.53 -14.08
CA LEU A 115 3.42 0.48 -14.64
C LEU A 115 2.85 1.88 -14.91
N PHE A 116 3.02 2.80 -13.99
CA PHE A 116 2.48 4.13 -14.18
C PHE A 116 3.18 4.84 -15.34
N ASN A 117 4.50 4.77 -15.45
CA ASN A 117 5.23 5.35 -16.58
C ASN A 117 5.07 4.57 -17.89
N LEU A 118 4.57 3.33 -17.85
CA LEU A 118 4.18 2.58 -19.06
C LEU A 118 2.88 3.10 -19.64
N PHE A 119 1.89 3.46 -18.81
CA PHE A 119 0.54 3.80 -19.25
C PHE A 119 0.22 5.31 -19.20
N ALA A 120 1.02 6.12 -18.53
CA ALA A 120 0.82 7.56 -18.41
C ALA A 120 2.09 8.35 -18.81
N GLY A 121 1.96 9.68 -18.92
CA GLY A 121 3.00 10.58 -19.43
C GLY A 121 2.75 10.98 -20.88
N ARG A 122 3.81 11.37 -21.60
CA ARG A 122 3.73 11.80 -23.00
C ARG A 122 3.79 10.62 -23.96
N PHE A 123 2.92 10.67 -24.97
CA PHE A 123 2.87 9.73 -26.08
C PHE A 123 3.49 10.36 -27.33
N GLY A 124 3.89 9.54 -28.31
CA GLY A 124 4.62 9.96 -29.51
C GLY A 124 3.90 10.98 -30.40
N ASP A 125 2.59 11.14 -30.25
CA ASP A 125 1.74 12.13 -30.92
C ASP A 125 1.49 13.41 -30.10
N ASN A 126 2.31 13.64 -29.07
CA ASN A 126 2.19 14.71 -28.08
C ASN A 126 0.96 14.67 -27.16
N ARG A 127 0.10 13.64 -27.28
CA ARG A 127 -0.94 13.42 -26.28
C ARG A 127 -0.29 13.17 -24.92
N ARG A 128 -0.99 13.59 -23.87
CA ARG A 128 -0.61 13.33 -22.48
C ARG A 128 -1.69 12.49 -21.83
N LYS A 129 -1.28 11.48 -21.08
CA LYS A 129 -2.19 10.67 -20.29
C LYS A 129 -1.78 10.65 -18.83
N GLN A 130 -2.78 10.52 -17.96
CA GLN A 130 -2.64 10.47 -16.50
C GLN A 130 -3.12 9.12 -15.97
N VAL A 131 -2.68 8.77 -14.77
CA VAL A 131 -3.27 7.69 -13.98
C VAL A 131 -4.48 8.25 -13.24
N LEU A 132 -5.65 7.64 -13.43
CA LEU A 132 -6.87 7.99 -12.72
C LEU A 132 -6.97 7.18 -11.43
N LEU A 133 -7.07 7.88 -10.30
CA LEU A 133 -7.39 7.33 -8.99
C LEU A 133 -8.90 7.53 -8.76
N PRO A 134 -9.71 6.46 -8.78
CA PRO A 134 -11.18 6.58 -8.76
C PRO A 134 -11.73 7.09 -7.41
N LEU A 135 -10.92 7.03 -6.38
CA LEU A 135 -11.20 7.64 -5.07
C LEU A 135 -9.88 8.02 -4.39
N ALA A 136 -9.88 9.15 -3.70
CA ALA A 136 -8.80 9.61 -2.82
C ALA A 136 -9.32 9.63 -1.37
N PRO A 137 -8.49 9.41 -0.35
CA PRO A 137 -7.02 9.36 -0.40
C PRO A 137 -6.47 8.04 -0.90
N GLU A 138 -5.23 8.09 -1.42
CA GLU A 138 -4.43 6.97 -1.91
C GLU A 138 -2.99 7.05 -1.42
N TYR A 139 -2.19 6.04 -1.73
CA TYR A 139 -0.85 5.87 -1.18
C TYR A 139 0.09 7.03 -1.51
N ILE A 140 0.66 7.65 -0.46
CA ILE A 140 1.62 8.76 -0.56
C ILE A 140 2.79 8.46 -1.52
N GLY A 141 3.23 7.20 -1.60
CA GLY A 141 4.33 6.77 -2.44
C GLY A 141 4.06 6.85 -3.95
N TYR A 142 2.83 7.15 -4.38
CA TYR A 142 2.52 7.37 -5.80
C TYR A 142 2.94 8.77 -6.27
N ALA A 143 2.86 9.78 -5.40
CA ALA A 143 2.95 11.18 -5.79
C ALA A 143 4.14 11.51 -6.70
N GLU A 144 5.30 10.88 -6.44
CA GLU A 144 6.56 11.21 -7.12
C GLU A 144 7.03 10.16 -8.15
N VAL A 145 6.24 9.10 -8.40
CA VAL A 145 6.70 8.02 -9.31
C VAL A 145 6.64 8.39 -10.80
N GLY A 146 5.81 9.38 -11.18
CA GLY A 146 5.74 9.83 -12.57
C GLY A 146 7.01 10.51 -13.03
N LEU A 147 7.46 10.27 -14.25
CA LEU A 147 8.60 10.99 -14.87
C LEU A 147 8.26 12.45 -15.18
N GLU A 148 6.98 12.79 -15.29
CA GLU A 148 6.48 14.14 -15.55
C GLU A 148 5.64 14.66 -14.38
N LYS A 149 5.37 15.97 -14.35
CA LYS A 149 4.45 16.60 -13.39
C LYS A 149 2.99 16.29 -13.75
N ASP A 150 2.07 16.56 -12.83
CA ASP A 150 0.60 16.38 -13.00
C ASP A 150 0.29 15.00 -13.58
N PHE A 151 0.85 14.00 -12.97
CA PHE A 151 0.85 12.62 -13.46
C PHE A 151 -0.41 11.86 -13.05
N PHE A 152 -1.09 12.34 -12.03
CA PHE A 152 -2.30 11.74 -11.48
C PHE A 152 -3.49 12.69 -11.63
N ARG A 153 -4.66 12.08 -11.75
CA ARG A 153 -5.95 12.71 -11.57
C ARG A 153 -6.73 11.85 -10.58
N ALA A 154 -7.25 12.44 -9.53
CA ALA A 154 -8.03 11.71 -8.53
C ALA A 154 -9.47 12.22 -8.46
N ASN A 155 -10.37 11.32 -8.10
CA ASN A 155 -11.76 11.62 -7.82
C ASN A 155 -11.98 11.72 -6.32
N ARG A 156 -12.83 12.66 -5.91
CA ARG A 156 -13.32 12.75 -4.54
C ARG A 156 -14.25 11.58 -4.27
N PRO A 157 -14.10 10.86 -3.14
CA PRO A 157 -15.00 9.76 -2.80
C PRO A 157 -16.34 10.25 -2.27
N GLY A 158 -17.37 9.43 -2.37
CA GLY A 158 -18.52 9.52 -1.51
C GLY A 158 -18.15 9.18 -0.06
N ILE A 159 -18.78 9.84 0.92
CA ILE A 159 -18.57 9.56 2.34
C ILE A 159 -19.87 9.05 2.95
N ALA A 160 -19.91 7.78 3.31
CA ALA A 160 -21.00 7.20 4.09
C ALA A 160 -20.70 7.33 5.58
N ARG A 161 -21.53 8.06 6.34
CA ARG A 161 -21.48 8.10 7.80
C ARG A 161 -22.12 6.83 8.35
N LEU A 162 -21.44 6.22 9.30
CA LEU A 162 -21.87 5.00 9.99
C LEU A 162 -22.09 5.30 11.48
N GLU A 163 -22.61 4.33 12.22
CA GLU A 163 -22.74 4.41 13.68
C GLU A 163 -21.37 4.40 14.37
N ASP A 164 -21.33 4.69 15.65
CA ASP A 164 -20.15 4.60 16.52
C ASP A 164 -18.94 5.41 16.06
N HIS A 165 -19.16 6.62 15.54
CA HIS A 165 -18.11 7.49 14.99
C HIS A 165 -17.35 6.88 13.80
N LEU A 166 -17.96 5.96 13.07
CA LEU A 166 -17.34 5.39 11.88
C LEU A 166 -17.82 6.09 10.61
N PHE A 167 -17.02 6.00 9.55
CA PHE A 167 -17.38 6.38 8.19
C PHE A 167 -16.68 5.47 7.18
N LYS A 168 -17.15 5.48 5.92
CA LYS A 168 -16.55 4.72 4.83
C LYS A 168 -16.48 5.57 3.56
N TYR A 169 -15.39 5.45 2.84
CA TYR A 169 -15.27 5.97 1.48
C TYR A 169 -15.87 5.00 0.47
N GLN A 170 -16.49 5.56 -0.55
CA GLN A 170 -17.11 4.83 -1.66
C GLN A 170 -16.71 5.49 -2.97
N VAL A 171 -16.61 4.70 -4.04
CA VAL A 171 -16.40 5.24 -5.39
C VAL A 171 -17.65 6.02 -5.81
N ASP A 172 -17.48 7.29 -6.13
CA ASP A 172 -18.54 8.11 -6.70
C ASP A 172 -18.56 7.94 -8.23
N PHE A 173 -19.30 6.95 -8.69
CA PHE A 173 -19.44 6.64 -10.12
C PHE A 173 -20.14 7.74 -10.91
N ASP A 174 -20.97 8.57 -10.27
CA ASP A 174 -21.71 9.66 -10.95
C ASP A 174 -20.75 10.80 -11.35
N SER A 175 -19.73 11.05 -10.56
CA SER A 175 -18.72 12.07 -10.82
C SER A 175 -17.46 11.53 -11.53
N LEU A 176 -17.28 10.21 -11.56
CA LEU A 176 -16.10 9.57 -12.12
C LEU A 176 -16.08 9.63 -13.66
N GLN A 177 -15.11 10.36 -14.22
CA GLN A 177 -14.99 10.50 -15.67
C GLN A 177 -13.69 9.88 -16.19
N VAL A 178 -13.82 8.92 -17.07
CA VAL A 178 -12.71 8.34 -17.84
C VAL A 178 -12.69 9.01 -19.23
N THR A 179 -11.71 9.86 -19.46
CA THR A 179 -11.52 10.60 -20.73
C THR A 179 -10.35 10.00 -21.52
N ASP A 180 -10.12 10.49 -22.75
CA ASP A 180 -8.98 10.08 -23.58
C ASP A 180 -7.61 10.43 -22.95
N GLU A 181 -7.61 11.31 -21.93
CA GLU A 181 -6.42 11.67 -21.15
C GLU A 181 -6.10 10.65 -20.05
N VAL A 182 -6.94 9.65 -19.82
CA VAL A 182 -6.67 8.57 -18.88
C VAL A 182 -5.85 7.47 -19.57
N GLY A 183 -4.74 7.08 -18.95
CA GLY A 183 -3.86 6.01 -19.42
C GLY A 183 -4.03 4.70 -18.67
N ALA A 184 -4.43 4.78 -17.40
CA ALA A 184 -4.75 3.65 -16.54
C ALA A 184 -5.68 4.09 -15.42
N ILE A 185 -6.49 3.18 -14.87
CA ILE A 185 -7.21 3.38 -13.61
C ILE A 185 -6.47 2.59 -12.55
N CYS A 186 -6.20 3.20 -11.37
CA CYS A 186 -5.51 2.53 -10.27
C CYS A 186 -6.21 2.78 -8.95
N PHE A 187 -6.33 1.74 -8.12
CA PHE A 187 -6.79 1.83 -6.74
C PHE A 187 -6.14 0.77 -5.86
N SER A 188 -6.08 1.02 -4.55
CA SER A 188 -5.56 0.09 -3.56
C SER A 188 -6.69 -0.70 -2.88
N ARG A 189 -6.46 -1.99 -2.59
CA ARG A 189 -7.44 -2.87 -1.94
C ARG A 189 -6.80 -3.85 -0.96
N PRO A 190 -6.78 -3.54 0.35
CA PRO A 190 -7.23 -2.32 1.02
C PRO A 190 -6.29 -1.14 0.81
N THR A 191 -6.85 0.05 0.99
CA THR A 191 -6.13 1.30 0.75
C THR A 191 -5.18 1.63 1.91
N ASN A 192 -3.98 2.07 1.61
CA ASN A 192 -3.15 2.88 2.48
C ASN A 192 -3.36 4.35 2.06
N PRO A 193 -3.99 5.23 2.87
CA PRO A 193 -3.89 5.27 4.34
C PRO A 193 -5.10 4.71 5.12
N THR A 194 -6.23 4.48 4.50
CA THR A 194 -7.55 4.44 5.17
C THR A 194 -7.96 3.07 5.69
N GLY A 195 -7.36 2.00 5.15
CA GLY A 195 -7.86 0.65 5.34
C GLY A 195 -9.16 0.35 4.59
N ASN A 196 -9.60 1.26 3.69
CA ASN A 196 -10.80 1.08 2.89
C ASN A 196 -10.67 -0.12 1.95
N VAL A 197 -11.71 -0.92 1.87
CA VAL A 197 -11.84 -2.02 0.92
C VAL A 197 -12.90 -1.64 -0.13
N VAL A 198 -12.44 -1.40 -1.34
CA VAL A 198 -13.33 -1.25 -2.51
C VAL A 198 -14.12 -2.54 -2.67
N THR A 199 -15.46 -2.48 -2.68
CA THR A 199 -16.33 -3.66 -2.70
C THR A 199 -16.22 -4.45 -4.02
N ASP A 200 -16.72 -5.68 -4.06
CA ASP A 200 -16.70 -6.49 -5.29
C ASP A 200 -17.54 -5.83 -6.39
N GLU A 201 -18.65 -5.15 -6.03
CA GLU A 201 -19.50 -4.40 -6.95
C GLU A 201 -18.79 -3.16 -7.49
N GLU A 202 -18.09 -2.41 -6.64
CA GLU A 202 -17.28 -1.26 -7.07
C GLU A 202 -16.13 -1.71 -8.00
N VAL A 203 -15.46 -2.82 -7.67
CA VAL A 203 -14.42 -3.41 -8.54
C VAL A 203 -15.00 -3.80 -9.89
N ALA A 204 -16.19 -4.44 -9.92
CA ALA A 204 -16.86 -4.79 -11.17
C ALA A 204 -17.20 -3.56 -12.02
N GLY A 205 -17.68 -2.48 -11.38
CA GLY A 205 -17.94 -1.19 -12.04
C GLY A 205 -16.67 -0.57 -12.62
N LEU A 206 -15.56 -0.54 -11.87
CA LEU A 206 -14.27 -0.02 -12.33
C LEU A 206 -13.69 -0.87 -13.49
N ARG A 207 -13.82 -2.20 -13.42
CA ARG A 207 -13.43 -3.08 -14.54
C ARG A 207 -14.23 -2.80 -15.80
N GLN A 208 -15.54 -2.61 -15.67
CA GLN A 208 -16.39 -2.27 -16.80
C GLN A 208 -15.95 -0.93 -17.43
N LEU A 209 -15.70 0.10 -16.62
CA LEU A 209 -15.21 1.40 -17.11
C LEU A 209 -13.85 1.26 -17.81
N ALA A 210 -12.89 0.55 -17.21
CA ALA A 210 -11.58 0.32 -17.79
C ALA A 210 -11.68 -0.37 -19.17
N ASN A 211 -12.53 -1.40 -19.28
CA ASN A 211 -12.78 -2.13 -20.53
C ASN A 211 -13.45 -1.25 -21.59
N GLN A 212 -14.45 -0.45 -21.21
CA GLN A 212 -15.15 0.46 -22.12
C GLN A 212 -14.23 1.50 -22.75
N HIS A 213 -13.24 1.98 -21.99
CA HIS A 213 -12.28 2.99 -22.43
C HIS A 213 -10.96 2.41 -22.94
N GLY A 214 -10.79 1.09 -22.95
CA GLY A 214 -9.60 0.41 -23.44
C GLY A 214 -8.34 0.76 -22.64
N VAL A 215 -8.46 1.00 -21.34
CA VAL A 215 -7.35 1.27 -20.42
C VAL A 215 -7.21 0.14 -19.39
N PRO A 216 -5.99 -0.17 -18.89
CA PRO A 216 -5.84 -1.19 -17.88
C PRO A 216 -6.38 -0.73 -16.52
N LEU A 217 -6.89 -1.69 -15.74
CA LEU A 217 -7.18 -1.52 -14.32
C LEU A 217 -6.01 -2.06 -13.49
N ILE A 218 -5.40 -1.20 -12.68
CA ILE A 218 -4.30 -1.57 -11.79
C ILE A 218 -4.83 -1.65 -10.36
N ILE A 219 -4.64 -2.79 -9.71
CA ILE A 219 -5.02 -3.02 -8.32
C ILE A 219 -3.75 -3.12 -7.47
N ASP A 220 -3.55 -2.14 -6.56
CA ASP A 220 -2.56 -2.27 -5.50
C ASP A 220 -3.09 -3.20 -4.42
N ASN A 221 -2.57 -4.41 -4.42
CA ASN A 221 -2.96 -5.49 -3.54
C ASN A 221 -1.87 -5.83 -2.50
N ALA A 222 -1.09 -4.83 -2.10
CA ALA A 222 0.03 -5.04 -1.17
C ALA A 222 -0.40 -5.60 0.20
N TYR A 223 -1.63 -5.34 0.61
CA TYR A 223 -2.22 -5.82 1.88
C TYR A 223 -3.30 -6.89 1.66
N GLY A 224 -3.74 -7.08 0.44
CA GLY A 224 -4.97 -7.76 0.11
C GLY A 224 -4.88 -9.27 -0.04
N THR A 225 -5.89 -9.83 -0.68
CA THR A 225 -6.04 -11.27 -0.98
C THR A 225 -5.19 -11.65 -2.19
N PRO A 226 -4.68 -12.90 -2.29
CA PRO A 226 -4.83 -14.00 -1.32
C PRO A 226 -3.84 -13.94 -0.15
N PHE A 227 -2.77 -13.21 -0.31
CA PHE A 227 -1.78 -12.94 0.74
C PHE A 227 -1.22 -11.51 0.60
N PRO A 228 -0.91 -10.83 1.71
CA PRO A 228 -0.91 -11.28 3.11
C PRO A 228 -2.30 -11.38 3.74
N ASN A 229 -3.36 -11.05 3.01
CA ASN A 229 -4.77 -11.12 3.41
C ASN A 229 -5.09 -10.31 4.69
N ILE A 230 -4.54 -9.10 4.78
CA ILE A 230 -4.87 -8.15 5.85
C ILE A 230 -6.13 -7.38 5.41
N ILE A 231 -7.21 -8.13 5.21
CA ILE A 231 -8.56 -7.68 4.86
C ILE A 231 -9.53 -8.35 5.83
N TYR A 232 -10.48 -7.58 6.37
CA TYR A 232 -11.46 -8.06 7.36
C TYR A 232 -12.85 -8.23 6.78
N GLU A 233 -13.05 -7.79 5.55
CA GLU A 233 -14.25 -8.02 4.74
C GLU A 233 -14.11 -9.30 3.90
N ASP A 234 -15.23 -9.89 3.54
CA ASP A 234 -15.25 -11.03 2.62
C ASP A 234 -15.29 -10.53 1.18
N VAL A 235 -14.15 -10.60 0.51
CA VAL A 235 -13.97 -10.13 -0.86
C VAL A 235 -13.22 -11.16 -1.69
N GLN A 236 -13.47 -11.16 -2.99
CA GLN A 236 -12.83 -12.08 -3.92
C GLN A 236 -11.58 -11.46 -4.55
N PRO A 237 -10.48 -12.21 -4.65
CA PRO A 237 -9.36 -11.81 -5.48
C PRO A 237 -9.78 -11.83 -6.96
N VAL A 238 -9.37 -10.80 -7.70
CA VAL A 238 -9.81 -10.59 -9.08
C VAL A 238 -8.61 -10.49 -10.00
N TRP A 239 -8.69 -11.19 -11.13
CA TRP A 239 -7.77 -11.04 -12.25
C TRP A 239 -8.45 -11.36 -13.58
N ASP A 240 -8.09 -10.64 -14.64
CA ASP A 240 -8.36 -10.92 -16.05
C ASP A 240 -7.29 -10.22 -16.91
N ASP A 241 -7.34 -10.41 -18.22
CA ASP A 241 -6.34 -9.88 -19.17
C ASP A 241 -6.21 -8.35 -19.18
N ASN A 242 -7.22 -7.62 -18.72
CA ASN A 242 -7.17 -6.15 -18.61
C ASN A 242 -6.90 -5.65 -17.19
N THR A 243 -6.78 -6.56 -16.23
CA THR A 243 -6.49 -6.24 -14.82
C THR A 243 -5.04 -6.55 -14.52
N ILE A 244 -4.33 -5.58 -13.93
CA ILE A 244 -2.96 -5.72 -13.43
C ILE A 244 -3.01 -5.75 -11.92
N VAL A 245 -2.55 -6.84 -11.31
CA VAL A 245 -2.52 -6.98 -9.84
C VAL A 245 -1.08 -6.83 -9.35
N CYS A 246 -0.86 -5.88 -8.43
CA CYS A 246 0.43 -5.66 -7.79
C CYS A 246 0.39 -6.17 -6.35
N MET A 247 1.21 -7.17 -6.05
CA MET A 247 1.33 -7.76 -4.72
C MET A 247 2.72 -7.56 -4.14
N SER A 248 2.90 -7.85 -2.85
CA SER A 248 4.19 -7.73 -2.18
C SER A 248 4.33 -8.73 -1.03
N LEU A 249 5.53 -9.26 -0.83
CA LEU A 249 5.87 -10.03 0.37
C LEU A 249 6.17 -9.14 1.59
N SER A 250 6.25 -7.80 1.40
CA SER A 250 6.58 -6.86 2.48
C SER A 250 5.62 -6.98 3.66
N LYS A 251 4.31 -7.06 3.40
CA LYS A 251 3.30 -7.06 4.46
C LYS A 251 3.02 -8.45 5.03
N LEU A 252 3.54 -9.48 4.39
CA LEU A 252 3.58 -10.83 4.97
C LEU A 252 4.69 -10.97 6.04
N GLY A 253 5.63 -10.02 6.12
CA GLY A 253 6.70 -10.02 7.12
C GLY A 253 8.11 -9.95 6.52
N LEU A 254 8.27 -9.71 5.22
CA LEU A 254 9.54 -9.62 4.52
C LEU A 254 9.80 -8.22 3.89
N PRO A 255 9.61 -7.10 4.63
CA PRO A 255 9.70 -5.76 4.04
C PRO A 255 11.12 -5.42 3.53
N SER A 256 12.15 -5.88 4.21
CA SER A 256 13.56 -5.59 3.86
C SER A 256 14.04 -6.33 2.62
N LEU A 257 13.40 -7.44 2.24
CA LEU A 257 13.81 -8.27 1.10
C LEU A 257 13.31 -7.74 -0.25
N ARG A 258 12.52 -6.70 -0.24
CA ARG A 258 12.09 -5.95 -1.42
C ARG A 258 11.55 -6.83 -2.55
N THR A 259 10.51 -7.63 -2.29
CA THR A 259 9.87 -8.48 -3.31
C THR A 259 8.48 -7.97 -3.63
N GLY A 260 8.31 -7.47 -4.85
CA GLY A 260 7.01 -7.17 -5.48
C GLY A 260 6.67 -8.25 -6.50
N ILE A 261 5.39 -8.43 -6.75
CA ILE A 261 4.84 -9.39 -7.71
C ILE A 261 3.86 -8.62 -8.60
N VAL A 262 4.06 -8.66 -9.91
CA VAL A 262 3.15 -8.10 -10.91
C VAL A 262 2.49 -9.24 -11.66
N ILE A 263 1.17 -9.24 -11.71
CA ILE A 263 0.36 -10.19 -12.46
C ILE A 263 -0.37 -9.40 -13.54
N ALA A 264 -0.13 -9.72 -14.80
CA ALA A 264 -0.68 -9.01 -15.94
C ALA A 264 -0.65 -9.88 -17.20
N ARG A 265 -1.27 -9.42 -18.28
CA ARG A 265 -1.09 -10.06 -19.60
C ARG A 265 0.38 -10.08 -20.02
N GLU A 266 0.76 -11.09 -20.78
CA GLU A 266 2.15 -11.39 -21.18
C GLU A 266 2.89 -10.18 -21.77
N GLU A 267 2.21 -9.36 -22.58
CA GLU A 267 2.82 -8.16 -23.19
C GLU A 267 3.36 -7.19 -22.13
N VAL A 268 2.56 -6.93 -21.07
CA VAL A 268 2.95 -6.05 -19.95
C VAL A 268 4.11 -6.67 -19.18
N ILE A 269 4.06 -7.97 -18.91
CA ILE A 269 5.12 -8.69 -18.19
C ILE A 269 6.45 -8.65 -18.96
N ARG A 270 6.42 -8.79 -20.27
CA ARG A 270 7.63 -8.64 -21.11
C ARG A 270 8.24 -7.24 -21.02
N ILE A 271 7.41 -6.20 -20.94
CA ILE A 271 7.90 -4.82 -20.80
C ILE A 271 8.46 -4.60 -19.39
N VAL A 272 7.76 -5.02 -18.34
CA VAL A 272 8.23 -4.95 -16.94
C VAL A 272 9.58 -5.65 -16.79
N SER A 273 9.74 -6.84 -17.37
CA SER A 273 11.01 -7.59 -17.36
C SER A 273 12.15 -6.82 -18.06
N LYS A 274 11.87 -6.17 -19.20
CA LYS A 274 12.86 -5.33 -19.90
C LYS A 274 13.23 -4.10 -19.07
N MET A 275 12.26 -3.46 -18.42
CA MET A 275 12.53 -2.33 -17.50
C MET A 275 13.40 -2.80 -16.33
N THR A 276 13.08 -3.94 -15.72
CA THR A 276 13.91 -4.54 -14.66
C THR A 276 15.34 -4.79 -15.12
N SER A 277 15.55 -5.29 -16.34
CA SER A 277 16.90 -5.52 -16.86
C SER A 277 17.74 -4.25 -16.99
N VAL A 278 17.09 -3.10 -17.24
CA VAL A 278 17.77 -1.81 -17.34
C VAL A 278 18.04 -1.19 -15.97
N PHE A 279 17.06 -1.27 -15.06
CA PHE A 279 17.14 -0.57 -13.77
C PHE A 279 17.92 -1.34 -12.70
N SER A 280 17.86 -2.67 -12.71
CA SER A 280 18.44 -3.49 -11.64
C SER A 280 19.00 -4.85 -12.09
N LEU A 281 19.10 -5.12 -13.39
CA LEU A 281 19.48 -6.40 -14.01
C LEU A 281 18.49 -7.52 -13.69
N ALA A 282 18.24 -7.80 -12.44
CA ALA A 282 17.28 -8.78 -11.93
C ALA A 282 16.70 -8.31 -10.58
N PRO A 283 15.54 -8.80 -10.16
CA PRO A 283 15.04 -8.61 -8.79
C PRO A 283 15.80 -9.51 -7.81
N GLY A 284 15.77 -9.14 -6.51
CA GLY A 284 16.41 -9.92 -5.46
C GLY A 284 15.76 -11.29 -5.25
N GLY A 285 16.58 -12.35 -5.12
CA GLY A 285 16.12 -13.74 -5.01
C GLY A 285 15.76 -14.20 -3.59
N MET A 286 16.22 -13.53 -2.54
CA MET A 286 16.07 -14.00 -1.14
C MET A 286 14.60 -14.07 -0.70
N GLY A 287 13.78 -13.07 -1.03
CA GLY A 287 12.36 -13.08 -0.69
C GLY A 287 11.59 -14.24 -1.34
N PRO A 288 11.72 -14.44 -2.67
CA PRO A 288 11.20 -15.60 -3.36
C PRO A 288 11.66 -16.93 -2.76
N ALA A 289 12.96 -17.06 -2.41
CA ALA A 289 13.51 -18.30 -1.84
C ALA A 289 12.88 -18.63 -0.47
N LEU A 290 12.68 -17.63 0.39
CA LEU A 290 12.06 -17.83 1.70
C LEU A 290 10.56 -18.16 1.61
N ALA A 291 9.87 -17.67 0.60
CA ALA A 291 8.43 -17.91 0.44
C ALA A 291 8.08 -19.10 -0.46
N LEU A 292 9.06 -19.68 -1.19
CA LEU A 292 8.83 -20.69 -2.23
C LEU A 292 8.03 -21.90 -1.73
N ASP A 293 8.43 -22.50 -0.62
CA ASP A 293 7.80 -23.73 -0.13
C ASP A 293 6.40 -23.45 0.42
N MET A 294 6.19 -22.28 1.02
CA MET A 294 4.85 -21.83 1.45
C MET A 294 3.91 -21.62 0.26
N VAL A 295 4.42 -21.12 -0.86
CA VAL A 295 3.62 -20.96 -2.10
C VAL A 295 3.30 -22.32 -2.69
N LYS A 296 4.28 -23.21 -2.83
CA LYS A 296 4.09 -24.56 -3.37
C LYS A 296 3.11 -25.42 -2.60
N SER A 297 3.08 -25.27 -1.29
CA SER A 297 2.21 -26.06 -0.42
C SER A 297 0.84 -25.44 -0.18
N GLY A 298 0.59 -24.19 -0.66
CA GLY A 298 -0.60 -23.41 -0.31
C GLY A 298 -0.57 -22.86 1.13
N GLU A 299 0.51 -23.10 1.88
CA GLU A 299 0.65 -22.60 3.25
C GLU A 299 0.59 -21.07 3.33
N ILE A 300 1.05 -20.37 2.29
CA ILE A 300 1.02 -18.92 2.24
C ILE A 300 -0.40 -18.35 2.33
N THR A 301 -1.35 -18.95 1.64
CA THR A 301 -2.77 -18.54 1.68
C THR A 301 -3.43 -18.97 2.98
N ARG A 302 -3.12 -20.17 3.46
CA ARG A 302 -3.64 -20.69 4.72
C ARG A 302 -3.21 -19.83 5.91
N ILE A 303 -1.91 -19.54 6.06
CA ILE A 303 -1.40 -18.76 7.20
C ILE A 303 -1.88 -17.29 7.11
N SER A 304 -2.02 -16.75 5.90
CA SER A 304 -2.57 -15.41 5.68
C SER A 304 -4.00 -15.30 6.20
N ARG A 305 -4.86 -16.29 5.89
CA ARG A 305 -6.25 -16.34 6.33
C ARG A 305 -6.42 -16.67 7.81
N GLU A 306 -5.66 -17.65 8.32
CA GLU A 306 -5.90 -18.24 9.64
C GLU A 306 -5.08 -17.59 10.76
N VAL A 307 -3.98 -16.91 10.43
CA VAL A 307 -3.08 -16.29 11.41
C VAL A 307 -2.93 -14.81 11.20
N VAL A 308 -2.58 -14.38 9.98
CA VAL A 308 -2.26 -12.95 9.71
C VAL A 308 -3.52 -12.09 9.81
N ARG A 309 -4.60 -12.45 9.11
CA ARG A 309 -5.88 -11.71 9.15
C ARG A 309 -6.39 -11.54 10.59
N PRO A 310 -6.63 -12.60 11.39
CA PRO A 310 -7.16 -12.42 12.74
C PRO A 310 -6.21 -11.69 13.68
N PHE A 311 -4.90 -11.82 13.51
CA PHE A 311 -3.92 -11.08 14.29
C PHE A 311 -4.09 -9.55 14.11
N TYR A 312 -4.15 -9.07 12.88
CA TYR A 312 -4.31 -7.63 12.61
C TYR A 312 -5.72 -7.13 12.90
N GLU A 313 -6.74 -7.92 12.62
CA GLU A 313 -8.13 -7.57 12.93
C GLU A 313 -8.33 -7.33 14.42
N ALA A 314 -7.76 -8.19 15.27
CA ALA A 314 -7.81 -8.00 16.71
C ALA A 314 -7.12 -6.72 17.17
N LYS A 315 -5.98 -6.35 16.56
CA LYS A 315 -5.28 -5.09 16.86
C LYS A 315 -6.11 -3.88 16.44
N ALA A 316 -6.71 -3.92 15.24
CA ALA A 316 -7.57 -2.85 14.74
C ALA A 316 -8.78 -2.62 15.67
N LYS A 317 -9.48 -3.69 16.06
CA LYS A 317 -10.64 -3.63 16.98
C LYS A 317 -10.26 -3.01 18.33
N ARG A 318 -9.10 -3.38 18.91
CA ARG A 318 -8.64 -2.79 20.17
C ARG A 318 -8.35 -1.30 20.04
N ALA A 319 -7.65 -0.90 18.97
CA ALA A 319 -7.31 0.49 18.72
C ALA A 319 -8.57 1.37 18.51
N VAL A 320 -9.56 0.90 17.75
CA VAL A 320 -10.84 1.58 17.56
C VAL A 320 -11.59 1.74 18.90
N ALA A 321 -11.74 0.66 19.65
CA ALA A 321 -12.44 0.70 20.93
C ALA A 321 -11.76 1.65 21.95
N GLN A 322 -10.44 1.76 21.93
CA GLN A 322 -9.71 2.71 22.73
C GLN A 322 -10.03 4.15 22.33
N LEU A 323 -9.94 4.48 21.04
CA LEU A 323 -10.23 5.84 20.54
C LEU A 323 -11.68 6.24 20.83
N GLN A 324 -12.66 5.37 20.58
CA GLN A 324 -14.07 5.62 20.89
C GLN A 324 -14.29 5.96 22.36
N ARG A 325 -13.63 5.23 23.26
CA ARG A 325 -13.69 5.49 24.71
C ARG A 325 -13.00 6.80 25.10
N GLU A 326 -11.77 7.01 24.61
CA GLU A 326 -10.93 8.14 25.04
C GLU A 326 -11.31 9.45 24.36
N MET A 327 -11.95 9.42 23.21
CA MET A 327 -12.40 10.61 22.48
C MET A 327 -13.92 10.85 22.60
N ALA A 328 -14.60 10.14 23.50
CA ALA A 328 -16.03 10.36 23.75
C ALA A 328 -16.33 11.82 24.01
N GLY A 329 -17.34 12.36 23.31
CA GLY A 329 -17.77 13.76 23.39
C GLY A 329 -16.95 14.74 22.55
N LEU A 330 -15.93 14.30 21.82
CA LEU A 330 -15.20 15.12 20.85
C LEU A 330 -15.74 14.90 19.43
N PRO A 331 -15.62 15.89 18.52
CA PRO A 331 -15.95 15.72 17.11
C PRO A 331 -14.82 14.95 16.40
N PHE A 332 -15.04 13.67 16.16
CA PHE A 332 -14.14 12.81 15.41
C PHE A 332 -14.89 11.70 14.68
N ALA A 333 -14.24 11.16 13.66
CA ALA A 333 -14.67 9.93 13.01
C ALA A 333 -13.45 9.07 12.63
N ILE A 334 -13.65 7.77 12.56
CA ILE A 334 -12.64 6.79 12.16
C ILE A 334 -13.13 6.14 10.87
N HIS A 335 -12.31 6.09 9.84
CA HIS A 335 -12.66 5.24 8.70
C HIS A 335 -12.83 3.80 9.19
N LYS A 336 -13.94 3.15 8.84
CA LYS A 336 -14.18 1.73 9.20
C LYS A 336 -12.95 0.91 8.82
N PRO A 337 -12.26 0.29 9.79
CA PRO A 337 -11.04 -0.45 9.48
C PRO A 337 -11.41 -1.79 8.81
N GLU A 338 -11.35 -1.82 7.51
CA GLU A 338 -11.69 -2.98 6.70
C GLU A 338 -10.44 -3.78 6.28
N GLY A 339 -9.25 -3.22 6.54
CA GLY A 339 -7.97 -3.88 6.24
C GLY A 339 -6.75 -2.99 6.46
N ALA A 340 -5.62 -3.37 5.87
CA ALA A 340 -4.31 -2.77 5.98
C ALA A 340 -3.76 -2.74 7.42
N LEU A 341 -2.93 -1.75 7.75
CA LEU A 341 -2.21 -1.65 9.03
C LEU A 341 -2.51 -0.34 9.76
N PHE A 342 -3.51 0.42 9.30
CA PHE A 342 -3.71 1.81 9.68
C PHE A 342 -5.14 2.08 10.09
N LEU A 343 -5.29 3.05 10.99
CA LEU A 343 -6.52 3.81 11.18
C LEU A 343 -6.37 5.16 10.47
N TRP A 344 -7.45 5.62 9.86
CA TRP A 344 -7.60 6.93 9.29
C TRP A 344 -8.59 7.71 10.17
N LEU A 345 -8.06 8.71 10.86
CA LEU A 345 -8.81 9.51 11.83
C LEU A 345 -9.17 10.84 11.19
N TRP A 346 -10.42 11.22 11.25
CA TRP A 346 -10.95 12.48 10.77
C TRP A 346 -11.43 13.32 11.95
N PHE A 347 -10.91 14.52 12.07
CA PHE A 347 -11.26 15.53 13.08
C PHE A 347 -12.00 16.68 12.40
N GLU A 348 -13.29 16.49 12.11
CA GLU A 348 -14.12 17.44 11.38
C GLU A 348 -14.17 18.78 12.09
N GLY A 349 -13.82 19.87 11.37
CA GLY A 349 -13.76 21.20 11.93
C GLY A 349 -12.60 21.44 12.90
N LEU A 350 -11.51 20.66 12.78
CA LEU A 350 -10.30 20.87 13.58
C LEU A 350 -9.82 22.33 13.42
N PRO A 351 -9.65 23.10 14.51
CA PRO A 351 -9.30 24.53 14.43
C PRO A 351 -7.85 24.79 13.98
N ILE A 352 -7.06 23.77 13.83
CA ILE A 352 -5.67 23.79 13.30
C ILE A 352 -5.53 22.82 12.14
N SER A 353 -4.52 22.98 11.29
CA SER A 353 -4.22 21.99 10.25
C SER A 353 -3.63 20.70 10.86
N THR A 354 -3.80 19.57 10.16
CA THR A 354 -3.16 18.32 10.59
C THR A 354 -1.64 18.35 10.47
N ARG A 355 -1.05 19.28 9.70
CA ARG A 355 0.38 19.57 9.75
C ARG A 355 0.79 20.16 11.10
N GLU A 356 0.04 21.13 11.63
CA GLU A 356 0.29 21.68 12.97
C GLU A 356 0.04 20.63 14.06
N LEU A 357 -1.01 19.83 13.93
CA LEU A 357 -1.28 18.69 14.82
C LEU A 357 -0.09 17.72 14.83
N TYR A 358 0.49 17.41 13.67
CA TYR A 358 1.68 16.57 13.56
C TYR A 358 2.86 17.12 14.37
N GLU A 359 3.16 18.42 14.23
CA GLU A 359 4.26 19.06 14.94
C GLU A 359 4.04 19.05 16.47
N ARG A 360 2.81 19.28 16.94
CA ARG A 360 2.46 19.18 18.36
C ARG A 360 2.62 17.77 18.91
N LEU A 361 2.16 16.75 18.16
CA LEU A 361 2.32 15.35 18.53
C LEU A 361 3.79 14.93 18.54
N LYS A 362 4.58 15.38 17.56
CA LYS A 362 6.02 15.13 17.46
C LYS A 362 6.76 15.69 18.70
N GLN A 363 6.41 16.90 19.18
CA GLN A 363 6.95 17.47 20.42
C GLN A 363 6.58 16.63 21.66
N LYS A 364 5.43 15.94 21.65
CA LYS A 364 5.01 15.01 22.71
C LYS A 364 5.56 13.58 22.50
N GLY A 365 6.45 13.40 21.53
CA GLY A 365 7.11 12.13 21.22
C GLY A 365 6.23 11.11 20.49
N VAL A 366 5.22 11.56 19.73
CA VAL A 366 4.38 10.70 18.90
C VAL A 366 4.53 11.10 17.42
N LEU A 367 4.88 10.16 16.57
CA LEU A 367 4.94 10.35 15.12
C LEU A 367 3.72 9.71 14.43
N VAL A 368 2.97 10.50 13.70
CA VAL A 368 1.83 10.09 12.86
C VAL A 368 2.11 10.51 11.40
N VAL A 369 1.13 10.41 10.50
CA VAL A 369 1.26 11.02 9.16
C VAL A 369 0.07 11.93 8.92
N SER A 370 0.35 13.18 8.58
CA SER A 370 -0.67 14.17 8.23
C SER A 370 -1.38 13.79 6.93
N GLY A 371 -2.70 14.05 6.88
CA GLY A 371 -3.58 13.58 5.82
C GLY A 371 -3.31 14.16 4.46
N HIS A 372 -2.93 15.43 4.38
CA HIS A 372 -2.76 16.15 3.11
C HIS A 372 -1.79 15.47 2.12
N TYR A 373 -0.87 14.62 2.58
CA TYR A 373 0.06 13.88 1.73
C TYR A 373 -0.58 12.76 0.90
N PHE A 374 -1.83 12.37 1.18
CA PHE A 374 -2.46 11.19 0.60
C PHE A 374 -3.46 11.49 -0.52
N PHE A 375 -3.43 12.70 -1.07
CA PHE A 375 -4.37 13.13 -2.11
C PHE A 375 -3.67 13.47 -3.45
N PRO A 376 -2.79 12.60 -3.99
CA PRO A 376 -2.13 12.88 -5.26
C PRO A 376 -3.17 13.03 -6.37
N GLY A 377 -3.08 14.11 -7.14
CA GLY A 377 -3.98 14.38 -8.27
C GLY A 377 -5.38 14.88 -7.89
N LEU A 378 -5.65 15.18 -6.60
CA LEU A 378 -6.87 15.84 -6.15
C LEU A 378 -6.56 17.31 -5.85
N ASP A 379 -6.68 18.16 -6.88
CA ASP A 379 -6.27 19.57 -6.82
C ASP A 379 -7.34 20.49 -6.19
N GLU A 380 -8.59 20.00 -6.03
CA GLU A 380 -9.67 20.79 -5.43
C GLU A 380 -9.38 21.16 -3.97
N ASP A 381 -9.85 22.33 -3.57
CA ASP A 381 -9.83 22.76 -2.19
C ASP A 381 -10.89 21.99 -1.39
N TRP A 382 -10.41 21.07 -0.57
CA TRP A 382 -11.27 20.23 0.27
C TRP A 382 -10.71 20.17 1.69
N PRO A 383 -11.36 20.84 2.68
CA PRO A 383 -10.86 20.92 4.06
C PRO A 383 -10.53 19.57 4.69
N HIS A 384 -11.24 18.52 4.30
CA HIS A 384 -11.02 17.15 4.76
C HIS A 384 -9.56 16.66 4.61
N LYS A 385 -8.82 17.17 3.62
CA LYS A 385 -7.39 16.82 3.44
C LYS A 385 -6.53 17.23 4.65
N ASP A 386 -6.89 18.35 5.28
CA ASP A 386 -6.19 18.95 6.42
C ASP A 386 -6.83 18.62 7.78
N GLU A 387 -7.87 17.77 7.78
CA GLU A 387 -8.58 17.33 8.99
C GLU A 387 -8.29 15.85 9.33
N CYS A 388 -7.50 15.15 8.51
CA CYS A 388 -7.26 13.71 8.68
C CYS A 388 -5.81 13.39 9.05
N ILE A 389 -5.61 12.32 9.81
CA ILE A 389 -4.29 11.72 10.06
C ILE A 389 -4.32 10.20 9.87
N ARG A 390 -3.19 9.64 9.44
CA ARG A 390 -2.96 8.19 9.43
C ARG A 390 -2.18 7.75 10.66
N VAL A 391 -2.66 6.69 11.32
CA VAL A 391 -2.04 6.09 12.51
C VAL A 391 -1.90 4.59 12.31
N THR A 392 -0.71 4.00 12.50
CA THR A 392 -0.54 2.55 12.46
C THR A 392 -0.88 1.89 13.79
N TYR A 393 -1.56 0.75 13.72
CA TYR A 393 -1.77 -0.16 14.86
C TYR A 393 -0.85 -1.40 14.80
N ALA A 394 0.10 -1.42 13.86
CA ALA A 394 1.00 -2.57 13.67
C ALA A 394 2.17 -2.61 14.67
N GLN A 395 2.40 -1.57 15.45
CA GLN A 395 3.45 -1.52 16.46
C GLN A 395 3.11 -2.40 17.70
N ASP A 396 4.04 -2.50 18.66
CA ASP A 396 3.77 -3.11 19.96
C ASP A 396 2.51 -2.51 20.61
N ASP A 397 1.70 -3.34 21.25
CA ASP A 397 0.40 -2.91 21.79
C ASP A 397 0.54 -1.76 22.79
N LYS A 398 1.59 -1.74 23.64
CA LYS A 398 1.83 -0.65 24.59
C LYS A 398 2.21 0.65 23.90
N VAL A 399 2.95 0.57 22.78
CA VAL A 399 3.28 1.75 21.95
C VAL A 399 2.02 2.32 21.33
N VAL A 400 1.15 1.45 20.79
CA VAL A 400 -0.13 1.86 20.20
C VAL A 400 -1.04 2.49 21.25
N GLU A 401 -1.26 1.82 22.38
CA GLU A 401 -2.09 2.30 23.49
C GLU A 401 -1.65 3.68 23.96
N LYS A 402 -0.36 3.85 24.27
CA LYS A 402 0.18 5.12 24.74
C LYS A 402 0.07 6.23 23.69
N GLY A 403 0.37 5.91 22.44
CA GLY A 403 0.30 6.89 21.35
C GLY A 403 -1.12 7.35 21.08
N LEU A 404 -2.10 6.44 21.07
CA LEU A 404 -3.52 6.79 20.91
C LEU A 404 -4.05 7.65 22.05
N SER A 405 -3.64 7.38 23.30
CA SER A 405 -3.99 8.21 24.45
C SER A 405 -3.42 9.62 24.34
N LEU A 406 -2.18 9.78 23.85
CA LEU A 406 -1.59 11.10 23.63
C LEU A 406 -2.29 11.87 22.52
N ILE A 407 -2.67 11.20 21.43
CA ILE A 407 -3.47 11.79 20.35
C ILE A 407 -4.81 12.28 20.90
N ALA A 408 -5.54 11.44 21.64
CA ALA A 408 -6.83 11.80 22.22
C ALA A 408 -6.72 13.00 23.20
N SER A 409 -5.64 13.05 24.00
CA SER A 409 -5.35 14.15 24.91
C SER A 409 -5.07 15.46 24.15
N GLU A 410 -4.29 15.40 23.05
CA GLU A 410 -3.97 16.58 22.24
C GLU A 410 -5.22 17.15 21.56
N ILE A 411 -6.06 16.29 20.96
CA ILE A 411 -7.31 16.74 20.35
C ILE A 411 -8.24 17.39 21.38
N ARG A 412 -8.33 16.85 22.58
CA ARG A 412 -9.11 17.45 23.67
C ARG A 412 -8.57 18.82 24.07
N GLU A 413 -7.24 18.97 24.17
CA GLU A 413 -6.60 20.24 24.48
C GLU A 413 -6.89 21.29 23.41
N ILE A 414 -6.77 20.95 22.13
CA ILE A 414 -7.05 21.83 21.00
C ILE A 414 -8.51 22.33 21.05
N HIS A 415 -9.48 21.45 21.22
CA HIS A 415 -10.89 21.82 21.30
C HIS A 415 -11.25 22.63 22.57
N SER A 416 -10.47 22.51 23.64
CA SER A 416 -10.69 23.31 24.85
C SER A 416 -10.15 24.74 24.76
N GLN A 417 -9.26 25.01 23.78
CA GLN A 417 -8.62 26.30 23.54
C GLN A 417 -9.32 27.12 22.44
N ALA A 418 -10.16 26.47 21.65
CA ALA A 418 -10.96 27.09 20.57
C ALA A 418 -12.31 27.57 21.08
#